data_cf77a492d80b8ce3040abd71dfe7eed4
#
_entry.id   cf77a492d80b8ce3040abd71dfe7eed4
#
_cell.length_a   1.000
_cell.length_b   1.000
_cell.length_c   1.000
_cell.angle_alpha   90.00
_cell.angle_beta   90.00
_cell.angle_gamma   90.00
#
_symmetry.space_group_name_H-M   'P 1'
#
loop_
_entity.id
_entity.type
_entity.pdbx_description
1 polymer ?
#
loop_
_entity_poly.entity_id
_entity_poly.type
_entity_poly.pdbx_seq_one_letter_code
_entity_poly.pdbx_strand_id
1 'polypeptide(L)'
;MDPNTFPTKGNLILAKNSLALSRQGFELMDKKRNILIREMMELIDQAKDIQTQIDVTFRAAYAALQKANMEMGIAFVQQVSYTVPLEDSIRIKTRSVMGTEIPLVEYEEQLTNTPTYAYYSTKASLDEAKAAFEKVKELSIQLAGIENAAIRLAANIKKTQKRANALKNITIPKYEALTKDIQNALEEKEREEFTRLKVIKRMKQTS
;
A
#
# COMPACT_ATOMS: atom_id res chain seq x y z
N MET A 1 -11.26 38.69 1.02
CA MET A 1 -10.55 38.33 2.28
C MET A 1 -11.37 37.25 2.96
N ASP A 2 -10.76 36.11 3.24
CA ASP A 2 -11.44 35.02 3.96
C ASP A 2 -11.83 35.48 5.38
N PRO A 3 -13.05 35.21 5.86
CA PRO A 3 -13.49 35.64 7.19
C PRO A 3 -12.61 35.10 8.32
N ASN A 4 -11.84 34.04 8.10
CA ASN A 4 -10.88 33.47 9.04
C ASN A 4 -9.56 34.26 9.19
N THR A 5 -9.32 35.26 8.35
CA THR A 5 -8.09 36.09 8.38
C THR A 5 -8.23 37.34 9.24
N PHE A 6 -9.44 37.68 9.74
CA PHE A 6 -9.60 38.80 10.63
C PHE A 6 -8.86 38.62 11.97
N PRO A 7 -8.07 39.62 12.41
CA PRO A 7 -7.30 39.53 13.64
C PRO A 7 -8.21 39.62 14.89
N THR A 8 -8.72 38.45 15.30
CA THR A 8 -9.50 38.30 16.54
C THR A 8 -8.88 37.18 17.41
N LYS A 9 -9.09 37.28 18.75
CA LYS A 9 -8.62 36.24 19.68
C LYS A 9 -9.22 34.85 19.35
N GLY A 10 -10.47 34.81 18.87
CA GLY A 10 -11.12 33.58 18.44
C GLY A 10 -10.43 32.93 17.23
N ASN A 11 -10.13 33.74 16.19
CA ASN A 11 -9.44 33.25 14.99
C ASN A 11 -7.99 32.84 15.30
N LEU A 12 -7.31 33.48 16.24
CA LEU A 12 -5.99 33.07 16.71
C LEU A 12 -6.03 31.66 17.32
N ILE A 13 -7.03 31.36 18.16
CA ILE A 13 -7.21 30.03 18.77
C ILE A 13 -7.50 29.00 17.70
N LEU A 14 -8.40 29.31 16.75
CA LEU A 14 -8.71 28.40 15.63
C LEU A 14 -7.48 28.11 14.76
N ALA A 15 -6.70 29.14 14.44
CA ALA A 15 -5.47 28.99 13.65
C ALA A 15 -4.42 28.13 14.40
N LYS A 16 -4.22 28.37 15.72
CA LYS A 16 -3.33 27.53 16.55
C LYS A 16 -3.78 26.08 16.62
N ASN A 17 -5.08 25.83 16.79
CA ASN A 17 -5.63 24.48 16.82
C ASN A 17 -5.46 23.79 15.46
N SER A 18 -5.69 24.50 14.33
CA SER A 18 -5.48 23.97 12.98
C SER A 18 -4.00 23.67 12.71
N LEU A 19 -3.09 24.49 13.21
CA LEU A 19 -1.67 24.24 13.15
C LEU A 19 -1.27 22.98 13.90
N ALA A 20 -1.73 22.85 15.15
CA ALA A 20 -1.46 21.68 15.99
C ALA A 20 -2.01 20.39 15.34
N LEU A 21 -3.25 20.43 14.85
CA LEU A 21 -3.86 19.30 14.14
C LEU A 21 -3.09 18.95 12.85
N SER A 22 -2.60 19.95 12.11
CA SER A 22 -1.80 19.73 10.89
C SER A 22 -0.46 19.06 11.19
N ARG A 23 0.20 19.47 12.29
CA ARG A 23 1.46 18.83 12.74
C ARG A 23 1.24 17.39 13.17
N GLN A 24 0.20 17.13 13.98
CA GLN A 24 -0.17 15.77 14.36
C GLN A 24 -0.54 14.91 13.15
N GLY A 25 -1.29 15.48 12.20
CA GLY A 25 -1.65 14.82 10.96
C GLY A 25 -0.43 14.44 10.12
N PHE A 26 0.58 15.32 10.04
CA PHE A 26 1.85 15.03 9.39
C PHE A 26 2.58 13.86 10.06
N GLU A 27 2.71 13.87 11.38
CA GLU A 27 3.37 12.79 12.13
C GLU A 27 2.67 11.43 11.94
N LEU A 28 1.34 11.43 11.97
CA LEU A 28 0.55 10.22 11.72
C LEU A 28 0.74 9.70 10.29
N MET A 29 0.76 10.59 9.29
CA MET A 29 0.98 10.19 7.90
C MET A 29 2.40 9.66 7.69
N ASP A 30 3.40 10.23 8.36
CA ASP A 30 4.78 9.77 8.29
C ASP A 30 4.95 8.39 8.95
N LYS A 31 4.38 8.18 10.13
CA LYS A 31 4.35 6.88 10.80
C LYS A 31 3.64 5.82 9.94
N LYS A 32 2.45 6.18 9.38
CA LYS A 32 1.72 5.29 8.48
C LYS A 32 2.57 4.89 7.28
N ARG A 33 3.23 5.86 6.61
CA ARG A 33 4.12 5.59 5.48
C ARG A 33 5.23 4.61 5.84
N ASN A 34 5.89 4.81 6.99
CA ASN A 34 7.00 3.98 7.42
C ASN A 34 6.57 2.53 7.71
N ILE A 35 5.38 2.32 8.26
CA ILE A 35 4.81 0.98 8.47
C ILE A 35 4.51 0.32 7.12
N LEU A 36 3.87 1.04 6.19
CA LEU A 36 3.56 0.51 4.87
C LEU A 36 4.82 0.16 4.07
N ILE A 37 5.91 0.95 4.20
CA ILE A 37 7.21 0.65 3.56
C ILE A 37 7.80 -0.64 4.14
N ARG A 38 7.76 -0.83 5.45
CA ARG A 38 8.28 -2.05 6.10
C ARG A 38 7.54 -3.29 5.60
N GLU A 39 6.21 -3.25 5.63
CA GLU A 39 5.38 -4.35 5.11
C GLU A 39 5.66 -4.64 3.62
N MET A 40 5.84 -3.58 2.81
CA MET A 40 6.18 -3.75 1.40
C MET A 40 7.56 -4.41 1.21
N MET A 41 8.55 -4.06 2.03
CA MET A 41 9.88 -4.68 1.95
C MET A 41 9.82 -6.16 2.32
N GLU A 42 9.06 -6.54 3.34
CA GLU A 42 8.84 -7.95 3.71
C GLU A 42 8.21 -8.74 2.55
N LEU A 43 7.22 -8.15 1.86
CA LEU A 43 6.61 -8.78 0.69
C LEU A 43 7.58 -8.90 -0.49
N ILE A 44 8.44 -7.90 -0.72
CA ILE A 44 9.46 -7.96 -1.78
C ILE A 44 10.47 -9.06 -1.52
N ASP A 45 10.91 -9.24 -0.27
CA ASP A 45 11.85 -10.29 0.08
C ASP A 45 11.21 -11.68 -0.10
N GLN A 46 9.95 -11.87 0.34
CA GLN A 46 9.19 -13.09 0.07
C GLN A 46 9.03 -13.35 -1.44
N ALA A 47 8.73 -12.31 -2.22
CA ALA A 47 8.60 -12.44 -3.68
C ALA A 47 9.89 -12.91 -4.35
N LYS A 48 11.06 -12.40 -3.92
CA LYS A 48 12.37 -12.84 -4.45
C LYS A 48 12.65 -14.30 -4.15
N ASP A 49 12.35 -14.75 -2.92
CA ASP A 49 12.57 -16.13 -2.52
C ASP A 49 11.71 -17.08 -3.36
N ILE A 50 10.42 -16.75 -3.51
CA ILE A 50 9.50 -17.54 -4.34
C ILE A 50 9.92 -17.50 -5.81
N GLN A 51 10.34 -16.36 -6.35
CA GLN A 51 10.80 -16.24 -7.73
C GLN A 51 12.02 -17.12 -8.00
N THR A 52 12.96 -17.18 -7.06
CA THR A 52 14.12 -18.09 -7.17
C THR A 52 13.68 -19.56 -7.17
N GLN A 53 12.70 -19.93 -6.34
CA GLN A 53 12.14 -21.28 -6.31
C GLN A 53 11.39 -21.61 -7.62
N ILE A 54 10.62 -20.66 -8.15
CA ILE A 54 9.91 -20.79 -9.42
C ILE A 54 10.89 -21.08 -10.54
N ASP A 55 11.99 -20.33 -10.66
CA ASP A 55 12.98 -20.51 -11.72
C ASP A 55 13.58 -21.92 -11.71
N VAL A 56 13.90 -22.45 -10.54
CA VAL A 56 14.42 -23.83 -10.39
C VAL A 56 13.35 -24.86 -10.75
N THR A 57 12.13 -24.67 -10.23
CA THR A 57 11.03 -25.61 -10.43
C THR A 57 10.56 -25.63 -11.88
N PHE A 58 10.51 -24.46 -12.56
CA PHE A 58 10.21 -24.41 -14.01
C PHE A 58 11.23 -25.17 -14.85
N ARG A 59 12.53 -25.01 -14.57
CA ARG A 59 13.56 -25.76 -15.30
C ARG A 59 13.38 -27.27 -15.14
N ALA A 60 13.07 -27.74 -13.94
CA ALA A 60 12.81 -29.13 -13.67
C ALA A 60 11.53 -29.62 -14.39
N ALA A 61 10.45 -28.84 -14.36
CA ALA A 61 9.20 -29.14 -15.01
C ALA A 61 9.34 -29.23 -16.54
N TYR A 62 10.05 -28.30 -17.16
CA TYR A 62 10.32 -28.35 -18.60
C TYR A 62 11.24 -29.50 -18.99
N ALA A 63 12.22 -29.87 -18.16
CA ALA A 63 13.06 -31.04 -18.40
C ALA A 63 12.24 -32.34 -18.35
N ALA A 64 11.32 -32.46 -17.38
CA ALA A 64 10.40 -33.60 -17.29
C ALA A 64 9.44 -33.65 -18.49
N LEU A 65 8.89 -32.49 -18.90
CA LEU A 65 8.04 -32.42 -20.10
C LEU A 65 8.79 -32.78 -21.38
N GLN A 66 10.05 -32.36 -21.51
CA GLN A 66 10.90 -32.75 -22.66
C GLN A 66 11.09 -34.25 -22.69
N LYS A 67 11.35 -34.91 -21.57
CA LYS A 67 11.45 -36.35 -21.44
C LYS A 67 10.14 -37.04 -21.89
N ALA A 68 8.99 -36.56 -21.39
CA ALA A 68 7.69 -37.07 -21.77
C ALA A 68 7.42 -36.93 -23.29
N ASN A 69 7.76 -35.79 -23.89
CA ASN A 69 7.63 -35.54 -25.32
C ASN A 69 8.51 -36.48 -26.18
N MET A 70 9.72 -36.79 -25.70
CA MET A 70 10.60 -37.75 -26.38
C MET A 70 10.08 -39.17 -26.31
N GLU A 71 9.45 -39.56 -25.21
CA GLU A 71 8.97 -40.94 -24.98
C GLU A 71 7.59 -41.23 -25.58
N MET A 72 6.72 -40.24 -25.71
CA MET A 72 5.33 -40.42 -26.14
C MET A 72 4.95 -39.63 -27.38
N GLY A 73 5.77 -38.69 -27.78
CA GLY A 73 5.51 -37.80 -28.92
C GLY A 73 4.70 -36.56 -28.52
N ILE A 74 5.03 -35.41 -29.11
CA ILE A 74 4.46 -34.11 -28.80
C ILE A 74 2.94 -34.05 -29.00
N ALA A 75 2.44 -34.67 -30.10
CA ALA A 75 1.02 -34.67 -30.43
C ALA A 75 0.17 -35.37 -29.36
N PHE A 76 0.66 -36.49 -28.81
CA PHE A 76 -0.03 -37.24 -27.76
C PHE A 76 -0.04 -36.46 -26.43
N VAL A 77 1.11 -35.92 -26.05
CA VAL A 77 1.22 -35.07 -24.82
C VAL A 77 0.30 -33.85 -24.89
N GLN A 78 0.20 -33.24 -26.11
CA GLN A 78 -0.73 -32.13 -26.34
C GLN A 78 -2.21 -32.56 -26.18
N GLN A 79 -2.59 -33.72 -26.70
CA GLN A 79 -3.95 -34.24 -26.52
C GLN A 79 -4.27 -34.48 -25.03
N VAL A 80 -3.32 -35.06 -24.31
CA VAL A 80 -3.47 -35.26 -22.86
C VAL A 80 -3.59 -33.93 -22.10
N SER A 81 -2.89 -32.88 -22.51
CA SER A 81 -2.97 -31.58 -21.85
C SER A 81 -4.39 -30.97 -21.85
N TYR A 82 -5.21 -31.28 -22.86
CA TYR A 82 -6.60 -30.83 -22.92
C TYR A 82 -7.53 -31.53 -21.90
N THR A 83 -7.10 -32.65 -21.32
CA THR A 83 -7.87 -33.34 -20.28
C THR A 83 -7.64 -32.78 -18.87
N VAL A 84 -6.65 -31.91 -18.72
CA VAL A 84 -6.36 -31.28 -17.42
C VAL A 84 -7.45 -30.26 -17.10
N PRO A 85 -8.14 -30.38 -15.98
CA PRO A 85 -9.20 -29.45 -15.61
C PRO A 85 -8.64 -28.06 -15.33
N LEU A 86 -9.47 -27.04 -15.57
CA LEU A 86 -9.17 -25.67 -15.17
C LEU A 86 -9.19 -25.54 -13.65
N GLU A 87 -8.30 -24.71 -13.12
CA GLU A 87 -8.19 -24.46 -11.70
C GLU A 87 -9.26 -23.46 -11.25
N ASP A 88 -10.13 -23.86 -10.31
CA ASP A 88 -11.21 -23.02 -9.75
C ASP A 88 -11.18 -22.94 -8.20
N SER A 89 -10.18 -23.58 -7.56
CA SER A 89 -10.05 -23.62 -6.10
C SER A 89 -9.45 -22.38 -5.47
N ILE A 90 -9.09 -21.37 -6.28
CA ILE A 90 -8.45 -20.15 -5.79
C ILE A 90 -9.48 -19.27 -5.07
N ARG A 91 -9.24 -18.99 -3.79
CA ARG A 91 -10.04 -18.06 -2.99
C ARG A 91 -9.22 -16.84 -2.63
N ILE A 92 -9.81 -15.66 -2.86
CA ILE A 92 -9.16 -14.39 -2.53
C ILE A 92 -9.83 -13.82 -1.28
N LYS A 93 -9.09 -13.78 -0.18
CA LYS A 93 -9.46 -13.05 1.03
C LYS A 93 -8.78 -11.69 1.04
N THR A 94 -9.26 -10.78 1.86
CA THR A 94 -8.64 -9.45 2.04
C THR A 94 -8.11 -9.31 3.46
N ARG A 95 -6.87 -8.84 3.58
CA ARG A 95 -6.25 -8.41 4.85
C ARG A 95 -6.06 -6.90 4.80
N SER A 96 -6.34 -6.21 5.89
CA SER A 96 -6.11 -4.76 5.97
C SER A 96 -4.81 -4.45 6.71
N VAL A 97 -3.94 -3.68 6.05
CA VAL A 97 -2.70 -3.15 6.65
C VAL A 97 -2.81 -1.63 6.65
N MET A 98 -2.93 -1.04 7.82
CA MET A 98 -3.10 0.42 7.99
C MET A 98 -4.19 1.03 7.09
N GLY A 99 -5.34 0.33 6.93
CA GLY A 99 -6.43 0.75 6.07
C GLY A 99 -6.14 0.63 4.57
N THR A 100 -5.15 -0.18 4.19
CA THR A 100 -4.93 -0.65 2.83
C THR A 100 -5.36 -2.09 2.75
N GLU A 101 -6.34 -2.38 1.91
CA GLU A 101 -6.78 -3.75 1.65
C GLU A 101 -5.79 -4.42 0.70
N ILE A 102 -5.16 -5.48 1.15
CA ILE A 102 -4.27 -6.32 0.36
C ILE A 102 -4.91 -7.70 0.15
N PRO A 103 -4.79 -8.29 -1.04
CA PRO A 103 -5.29 -9.63 -1.29
C PRO A 103 -4.42 -10.66 -0.57
N LEU A 104 -5.08 -11.63 0.05
CA LEU A 104 -4.50 -12.86 0.55
C LEU A 104 -5.07 -13.98 -0.31
N VAL A 105 -4.23 -14.63 -1.09
CA VAL A 105 -4.64 -15.74 -1.95
C VAL A 105 -4.53 -17.02 -1.14
N GLU A 106 -5.66 -17.73 -0.98
CA GLU A 106 -5.71 -19.08 -0.42
C GLU A 106 -5.90 -20.05 -1.58
N TYR A 107 -5.04 -21.03 -1.65
CA TYR A 107 -5.11 -22.13 -2.58
C TYR A 107 -5.36 -23.40 -1.79
N GLU A 108 -6.49 -24.08 -2.05
CA GLU A 108 -6.78 -25.42 -1.52
C GLU A 108 -6.38 -26.42 -2.61
N GLU A 109 -5.31 -27.16 -2.36
CA GLU A 109 -4.90 -28.23 -3.25
C GLU A 109 -6.03 -29.22 -3.40
N GLN A 110 -6.65 -29.28 -4.58
CA GLN A 110 -7.62 -30.31 -4.89
C GLN A 110 -6.84 -31.58 -5.16
N LEU A 111 -6.71 -32.42 -4.15
CA LEU A 111 -6.27 -33.82 -4.30
C LEU A 111 -7.30 -34.56 -5.15
N THR A 112 -7.33 -34.31 -6.44
CA THR A 112 -8.11 -35.14 -7.37
C THR A 112 -7.41 -36.49 -7.50
N ASN A 113 -7.77 -37.40 -6.65
CA ASN A 113 -7.35 -38.83 -6.75
C ASN A 113 -7.87 -39.52 -8.02
N THR A 114 -8.65 -38.84 -8.84
CA THR A 114 -9.15 -39.35 -10.10
C THR A 114 -8.18 -39.03 -11.22
N PRO A 115 -7.63 -40.01 -11.91
CA PRO A 115 -6.75 -39.75 -13.07
C PRO A 115 -7.55 -39.04 -14.16
N THR A 116 -7.01 -37.93 -14.64
CA THR A 116 -7.62 -37.12 -15.72
C THR A 116 -7.39 -37.74 -17.11
N TYR A 117 -6.55 -38.76 -17.21
CA TYR A 117 -6.20 -39.44 -18.45
C TYR A 117 -6.03 -40.96 -18.22
N ALA A 118 -6.13 -41.73 -19.30
CA ALA A 118 -6.03 -43.20 -19.24
C ALA A 118 -4.56 -43.63 -19.07
N TYR A 119 -4.29 -44.43 -18.05
CA TYR A 119 -2.94 -44.94 -17.76
C TYR A 119 -2.37 -45.93 -18.81
N TYR A 120 -3.25 -46.54 -19.59
CA TYR A 120 -2.82 -47.53 -20.56
C TYR A 120 -1.84 -47.01 -21.63
N SER A 121 -1.97 -45.77 -22.03
CA SER A 121 -1.16 -45.16 -23.09
C SER A 121 -0.12 -44.12 -22.55
N THR A 122 -0.05 -43.92 -21.25
CA THR A 122 0.83 -42.94 -20.62
C THR A 122 2.03 -43.61 -19.96
N LYS A 123 3.12 -42.86 -19.82
CA LYS A 123 4.36 -43.25 -19.14
C LYS A 123 4.58 -42.46 -17.89
N ALA A 124 5.38 -42.98 -16.95
CA ALA A 124 5.74 -42.31 -15.70
C ALA A 124 6.35 -40.91 -15.88
N SER A 125 7.03 -40.66 -17.02
CA SER A 125 7.57 -39.35 -17.35
C SER A 125 6.51 -38.26 -17.48
N LEU A 126 5.26 -38.61 -17.87
CA LEU A 126 4.15 -37.66 -17.92
C LEU A 126 3.66 -37.31 -16.52
N ASP A 127 3.61 -38.28 -15.61
CA ASP A 127 3.20 -38.07 -14.23
C ASP A 127 4.24 -37.21 -13.49
N GLU A 128 5.55 -37.44 -13.74
CA GLU A 128 6.64 -36.61 -13.23
C GLU A 128 6.49 -35.15 -13.71
N ALA A 129 6.18 -34.95 -14.99
CA ALA A 129 5.98 -33.62 -15.55
C ALA A 129 4.75 -32.93 -14.93
N LYS A 130 3.61 -33.64 -14.80
CA LYS A 130 2.39 -33.15 -14.18
C LYS A 130 2.66 -32.69 -12.74
N ALA A 131 3.28 -33.53 -11.90
CA ALA A 131 3.59 -33.21 -10.53
C ALA A 131 4.55 -31.99 -10.42
N ALA A 132 5.50 -31.85 -11.34
CA ALA A 132 6.39 -30.70 -11.37
C ALA A 132 5.64 -29.41 -11.75
N PHE A 133 4.72 -29.44 -12.72
CA PHE A 133 3.89 -28.30 -13.11
C PHE A 133 2.85 -27.93 -12.05
N GLU A 134 2.34 -28.87 -11.27
CA GLU A 134 1.48 -28.58 -10.11
C GLU A 134 2.20 -27.74 -9.05
N LYS A 135 3.46 -28.05 -8.74
CA LYS A 135 4.29 -27.23 -7.85
C LYS A 135 4.56 -25.83 -8.41
N VAL A 136 4.81 -25.73 -9.73
CA VAL A 136 4.98 -24.42 -10.38
C VAL A 136 3.70 -23.61 -10.29
N LYS A 137 2.53 -24.23 -10.50
CA LYS A 137 1.22 -23.59 -10.36
C LYS A 137 1.04 -23.01 -8.98
N GLU A 138 1.29 -23.78 -7.93
CA GLU A 138 1.18 -23.34 -6.53
C GLU A 138 2.06 -22.12 -6.25
N LEU A 139 3.35 -22.19 -6.59
CA LEU A 139 4.29 -21.08 -6.42
C LEU A 139 3.89 -19.84 -7.21
N SER A 140 3.35 -20.01 -8.43
CA SER A 140 2.88 -18.91 -9.27
C SER A 140 1.66 -18.21 -8.66
N ILE A 141 0.73 -18.96 -8.07
CA ILE A 141 -0.44 -18.42 -7.37
C ILE A 141 0.00 -17.59 -6.15
N GLN A 142 0.94 -18.13 -5.37
CA GLN A 142 1.51 -17.42 -4.20
C GLN A 142 2.21 -16.12 -4.63
N LEU A 143 3.04 -16.18 -5.68
CA LEU A 143 3.73 -14.99 -6.21
C LEU A 143 2.75 -13.93 -6.68
N ALA A 144 1.73 -14.32 -7.44
CA ALA A 144 0.71 -13.38 -7.93
C ALA A 144 -0.03 -12.66 -6.79
N GLY A 145 -0.31 -13.36 -5.68
CA GLY A 145 -0.88 -12.76 -4.47
C GLY A 145 0.03 -11.70 -3.85
N ILE A 146 1.30 -12.03 -3.68
CA ILE A 146 2.31 -11.13 -3.09
C ILE A 146 2.56 -9.91 -3.98
N GLU A 147 2.70 -10.10 -5.30
CA GLU A 147 2.91 -8.99 -6.24
C GLU A 147 1.73 -8.01 -6.24
N ASN A 148 0.48 -8.51 -6.27
CA ASN A 148 -0.70 -7.67 -6.19
C ASN A 148 -0.78 -6.91 -4.86
N ALA A 149 -0.42 -7.55 -3.74
CA ALA A 149 -0.34 -6.91 -2.44
C ALA A 149 0.71 -5.78 -2.45
N ALA A 150 1.90 -6.02 -2.99
CA ALA A 150 2.97 -5.04 -3.11
C ALA A 150 2.57 -3.84 -3.98
N ILE A 151 1.90 -4.06 -5.11
CA ILE A 151 1.38 -3.00 -5.99
C ILE A 151 0.38 -2.10 -5.24
N ARG A 152 -0.56 -2.68 -4.49
CA ARG A 152 -1.54 -1.92 -3.70
C ARG A 152 -0.88 -1.12 -2.58
N LEU A 153 0.11 -1.71 -1.89
CA LEU A 153 0.89 -1.00 -0.87
C LEU A 153 1.68 0.16 -1.48
N ALA A 154 2.38 -0.05 -2.61
CA ALA A 154 3.14 0.98 -3.31
C ALA A 154 2.25 2.17 -3.72
N ALA A 155 1.06 1.91 -4.25
CA ALA A 155 0.08 2.94 -4.60
C ALA A 155 -0.35 3.77 -3.37
N ASN A 156 -0.59 3.09 -2.23
CA ASN A 156 -0.98 3.76 -0.99
C ASN A 156 0.18 4.53 -0.34
N ILE A 157 1.41 4.01 -0.39
CA ILE A 157 2.63 4.72 0.03
C ILE A 157 2.77 6.02 -0.75
N LYS A 158 2.65 5.98 -2.09
CA LYS A 158 2.69 7.18 -2.95
C LYS A 158 1.62 8.20 -2.58
N LYS A 159 0.39 7.75 -2.30
CA LYS A 159 -0.72 8.62 -1.87
C LYS A 159 -0.46 9.23 -0.50
N THR A 160 0.02 8.44 0.46
CA THR A 160 0.35 8.89 1.83
C THR A 160 1.51 9.89 1.81
N GLN A 161 2.54 9.63 1.00
CA GLN A 161 3.68 10.55 0.81
C GLN A 161 3.25 11.89 0.25
N LYS A 162 2.37 11.91 -0.77
CA LYS A 162 1.83 13.16 -1.32
C LYS A 162 1.08 13.98 -0.26
N ARG A 163 0.27 13.30 0.58
CA ARG A 163 -0.47 13.96 1.67
C ARG A 163 0.47 14.50 2.75
N ALA A 164 1.46 13.71 3.16
CA ALA A 164 2.47 14.15 4.13
C ALA A 164 3.25 15.38 3.61
N ASN A 165 3.67 15.36 2.34
CA ASN A 165 4.36 16.49 1.72
C ASN A 165 3.48 17.75 1.64
N ALA A 166 2.19 17.61 1.32
CA ALA A 166 1.26 18.73 1.30
C ALA A 166 1.07 19.33 2.70
N LEU A 167 0.95 18.50 3.74
CA LEU A 167 0.89 18.97 5.11
C LEU A 167 2.17 19.71 5.52
N LYS A 168 3.35 19.14 5.26
CA LYS A 168 4.64 19.69 5.65
C LYS A 168 4.98 20.98 4.93
N ASN A 169 4.77 21.02 3.61
CA ASN A 169 5.32 22.09 2.78
C ASN A 169 4.30 23.21 2.46
N ILE A 170 3.00 22.94 2.61
CA ILE A 170 1.94 23.91 2.27
C ILE A 170 1.12 24.25 3.51
N THR A 171 0.52 23.25 4.18
CA THR A 171 -0.48 23.50 5.21
C THR A 171 0.15 24.04 6.50
N ILE A 172 1.20 23.42 6.99
CA ILE A 172 1.88 23.84 8.23
C ILE A 172 2.46 25.25 8.07
N PRO A 173 3.27 25.60 7.03
CA PRO A 173 3.79 26.95 6.85
C PRO A 173 2.70 28.02 6.69
N LYS A 174 1.58 27.66 6.00
CA LYS A 174 0.43 28.57 5.86
C LYS A 174 -0.17 28.94 7.22
N TYR A 175 -0.39 27.94 8.09
CA TYR A 175 -0.96 28.22 9.41
C TYR A 175 0.04 28.85 10.38
N GLU A 176 1.33 28.58 10.23
CA GLU A 176 2.39 29.28 10.98
C GLU A 176 2.42 30.77 10.66
N ALA A 177 2.44 31.12 9.36
CA ALA A 177 2.37 32.50 8.92
C ALA A 177 1.08 33.19 9.38
N LEU A 178 -0.09 32.55 9.18
CA LEU A 178 -1.37 33.09 9.60
C LEU A 178 -1.44 33.33 11.11
N THR A 179 -0.94 32.42 11.92
CA THR A 179 -0.92 32.55 13.38
C THR A 179 -0.05 33.74 13.80
N LYS A 180 1.11 33.91 13.18
CA LYS A 180 2.03 35.01 13.44
C LYS A 180 1.42 36.35 13.04
N ASP A 181 0.80 36.42 11.86
CA ASP A 181 0.18 37.65 11.36
C ASP A 181 -0.99 38.10 12.26
N ILE A 182 -1.88 37.18 12.64
CA ILE A 182 -2.98 37.48 13.57
C ILE A 182 -2.44 37.93 14.92
N GLN A 183 -1.40 37.28 15.43
CA GLN A 183 -0.81 37.63 16.73
C GLN A 183 -0.21 39.03 16.70
N ASN A 184 0.58 39.36 15.66
CA ASN A 184 1.17 40.68 15.49
C ASN A 184 0.10 41.79 15.40
N ALA A 185 -0.97 41.54 14.62
CA ALA A 185 -2.07 42.49 14.48
C ALA A 185 -2.86 42.69 15.78
N LEU A 186 -2.99 41.66 16.62
CA LEU A 186 -3.61 41.79 17.93
C LEU A 186 -2.74 42.58 18.90
N GLU A 187 -1.42 42.34 18.91
CA GLU A 187 -0.48 43.09 19.74
C GLU A 187 -0.45 44.57 19.34
N GLU A 188 -0.53 44.88 18.04
CA GLU A 188 -0.59 46.26 17.55
C GLU A 188 -1.86 46.97 18.02
N LYS A 189 -3.03 46.30 17.92
CA LYS A 189 -4.30 46.81 18.46
C LYS A 189 -4.24 47.07 19.95
N GLU A 190 -3.68 46.15 20.74
CA GLU A 190 -3.55 46.32 22.21
C GLU A 190 -2.62 47.53 22.53
N ARG A 191 -1.54 47.76 21.77
CA ARG A 191 -0.68 48.94 21.90
C ARG A 191 -1.43 50.22 21.56
N GLU A 192 -2.22 50.23 20.48
CA GLU A 192 -3.04 51.40 20.14
C GLU A 192 -4.07 51.73 21.22
N GLU A 193 -4.79 50.71 21.72
CA GLU A 193 -5.77 50.90 22.79
C GLU A 193 -5.11 51.45 24.06
N PHE A 194 -3.95 50.91 24.43
CA PHE A 194 -3.19 51.41 25.57
C PHE A 194 -2.78 52.88 25.41
N THR A 195 -2.31 53.26 24.21
CA THR A 195 -1.92 54.63 23.88
C THR A 195 -3.12 55.57 23.97
N ARG A 196 -4.29 55.17 23.40
CA ARG A 196 -5.54 55.92 23.50
C ARG A 196 -5.97 56.15 24.93
N LEU A 197 -5.93 55.11 25.77
CA LEU A 197 -6.26 55.20 27.19
C LEU A 197 -5.30 56.14 27.91
N LYS A 198 -4.02 56.14 27.59
CA LYS A 198 -3.01 57.05 28.17
C LYS A 198 -3.29 58.52 27.81
N VAL A 199 -3.67 58.78 26.57
CA VAL A 199 -4.04 60.13 26.10
C VAL A 199 -5.31 60.62 26.82
N ILE A 200 -6.35 59.79 26.92
CA ILE A 200 -7.61 60.10 27.59
C ILE A 200 -7.35 60.40 29.09
N LYS A 201 -6.49 59.61 29.74
CA LYS A 201 -6.12 59.84 31.16
C LYS A 201 -5.39 61.18 31.34
N ARG A 202 -4.50 61.53 30.45
CA ARG A 202 -3.83 62.86 30.47
C ARG A 202 -4.83 63.99 30.32
N MET A 203 -5.73 63.94 29.34
CA MET A 203 -6.78 64.93 29.13
C MET A 203 -7.67 65.16 30.35
N LYS A 204 -8.05 64.05 31.04
CA LYS A 204 -8.84 64.13 32.30
C LYS A 204 -8.07 64.71 33.51
N GLN A 205 -6.74 64.66 33.48
CA GLN A 205 -5.91 65.25 34.56
C GLN A 205 -5.61 66.73 34.34
N THR A 206 -5.82 67.23 33.11
CA THR A 206 -5.60 68.62 32.71
C THR A 206 -6.87 69.44 32.63
N SER A 207 -8.04 68.85 32.79
CA SER A 207 -9.37 69.45 33.00
C SER A 207 -9.74 69.41 34.49
#